data_abb88167ee8fe924ba580a751ca99377
#
_entry.id   abb88167ee8fe924ba580a751ca99377
#
_cell.length_a   1.000
_cell.length_b   1.000
_cell.length_c   1.000
_cell.angle_alpha   90.00
_cell.angle_beta   90.00
_cell.angle_gamma   90.00
#
_symmetry.space_group_name_H-M   'P 1'
#
loop_
_entity.id
_entity.type
_entity.pdbx_description
1 polymer ?
#
loop_
_entity_poly.entity_id
_entity_poly.type
_entity_poly.pdbx_seq_one_letter_code
_entity_poly.pdbx_strand_id
1 'polypeptide(L)'
;IVGGRKQKNITGYTLNRAYQSYRQPGSCFKPVAVYTPQLERGYTPDSIVDDTYFNGGPHNADGSYAGKISLRYAVEKSKNVIAWKLFQELTPEVGLSYPIKMGFAKIVDSDYYPAASLGGLTNGVTTVEMASAFAAIENDGVFREPTCISKITDSEGKTIVNNKKNRKEK
;
A
#
# COMPACT_ATOMS: atom_id res chain seq x y z
N ILE A 1 -11.15 5.64 6.85
CA ILE A 1 -11.13 6.79 5.91
C ILE A 1 -12.03 7.87 6.45
N VAL A 2 -11.52 9.10 6.55
CA VAL A 2 -12.28 10.27 7.02
C VAL A 2 -12.36 11.28 5.88
N GLY A 3 -13.57 11.72 5.55
CA GLY A 3 -13.81 12.71 4.50
C GLY A 3 -13.36 14.13 4.88
N GLY A 4 -13.41 15.05 3.91
CA GLY A 4 -13.09 16.45 4.12
C GLY A 4 -14.06 17.11 5.11
N ARG A 5 -13.52 17.99 5.98
CA ARG A 5 -14.29 18.75 6.96
C ARG A 5 -14.32 20.24 6.58
N LYS A 6 -15.29 20.98 7.16
CA LYS A 6 -15.40 22.45 7.05
C LYS A 6 -15.50 22.95 5.59
N GLN A 7 -16.20 22.24 4.73
CA GLN A 7 -16.50 22.74 3.40
C GLN A 7 -17.63 23.77 3.53
N LYS A 8 -17.34 25.03 3.17
CA LYS A 8 -18.32 26.11 3.16
C LYS A 8 -18.70 26.44 1.72
N ASN A 9 -19.94 26.89 1.51
CA ASN A 9 -20.48 27.35 0.21
C ASN A 9 -20.35 26.32 -0.93
N ILE A 10 -20.70 25.06 -0.65
CA ILE A 10 -20.66 23.98 -1.62
C ILE A 10 -21.89 24.10 -2.52
N THR A 11 -21.67 24.42 -3.79
CA THR A 11 -22.66 24.34 -4.85
C THR A 11 -22.25 23.22 -5.81
N GLY A 12 -22.98 22.08 -5.76
CA GLY A 12 -22.73 20.95 -6.64
C GLY A 12 -21.84 19.84 -6.04
N TYR A 13 -21.31 18.99 -6.91
CA TYR A 13 -20.48 17.85 -6.51
C TYR A 13 -19.09 18.27 -6.07
N THR A 14 -18.64 17.76 -4.93
CA THR A 14 -17.30 17.99 -4.41
C THR A 14 -16.39 16.78 -4.67
N LEU A 15 -15.08 17.02 -4.73
CA LEU A 15 -14.08 15.97 -4.91
C LEU A 15 -14.16 14.93 -3.78
N ASN A 16 -14.41 13.68 -4.14
CA ASN A 16 -14.28 12.57 -3.20
C ASN A 16 -12.80 12.18 -3.06
N ARG A 17 -12.15 12.71 -2.03
CA ARG A 17 -10.72 12.49 -1.79
C ARG A 17 -10.35 11.03 -1.52
N ALA A 18 -11.31 10.19 -1.16
CA ALA A 18 -11.05 8.77 -0.92
C ALA A 18 -10.71 8.01 -2.22
N TYR A 19 -11.35 8.38 -3.33
CA TYR A 19 -11.23 7.70 -4.63
C TYR A 19 -10.59 8.55 -5.73
N GLN A 20 -10.73 9.87 -5.64
CA GLN A 20 -10.38 10.76 -6.75
C GLN A 20 -9.09 11.54 -6.52
N SER A 21 -8.55 11.51 -5.29
CA SER A 21 -7.31 12.19 -4.94
C SER A 21 -6.18 11.20 -4.82
N TYR A 22 -5.27 11.24 -5.76
CA TYR A 22 -4.05 10.44 -5.76
C TYR A 22 -2.94 11.22 -5.06
N ARG A 23 -2.22 10.56 -4.16
CA ARG A 23 -1.11 11.12 -3.39
C ARG A 23 0.01 10.11 -3.26
N GLN A 24 1.23 10.62 -3.11
CA GLN A 24 2.37 9.78 -2.79
C GLN A 24 2.15 9.09 -1.43
N PRO A 25 2.15 7.75 -1.37
CA PRO A 25 1.94 7.03 -0.11
C PRO A 25 3.15 7.12 0.83
N GLY A 26 4.34 7.41 0.28
CA GLY A 26 5.57 7.40 1.06
C GLY A 26 5.80 6.04 1.72
N SER A 27 6.40 6.03 2.90
CA SER A 27 6.77 4.81 3.62
C SER A 27 5.61 3.89 3.97
N CYS A 28 4.35 4.35 3.91
CA CYS A 28 3.20 3.47 4.06
C CYS A 28 3.11 2.40 2.94
N PHE A 29 3.80 2.61 1.83
CA PHE A 29 3.84 1.66 0.72
C PHE A 29 4.77 0.46 0.96
N LYS A 30 5.78 0.61 1.83
CA LYS A 30 6.77 -0.44 2.14
C LYS A 30 6.16 -1.77 2.57
N PRO A 31 5.17 -1.82 3.50
CA PRO A 31 4.53 -3.07 3.87
C PRO A 31 3.88 -3.78 2.68
N VAL A 32 3.26 -3.05 1.78
CA VAL A 32 2.50 -3.61 0.65
C VAL A 32 3.41 -4.12 -0.46
N ALA A 33 4.40 -3.32 -0.88
CA ALA A 33 5.21 -3.61 -2.07
C ALA A 33 6.57 -4.25 -1.77
N VAL A 34 7.02 -4.24 -0.50
CA VAL A 34 8.35 -4.76 -0.13
C VAL A 34 8.26 -5.87 0.90
N TYR A 35 7.72 -5.58 2.09
CA TYR A 35 7.83 -6.51 3.20
C TYR A 35 6.90 -7.71 3.07
N THR A 36 5.65 -7.54 2.64
CA THR A 36 4.73 -8.66 2.39
C THR A 36 5.30 -9.62 1.35
N PRO A 37 5.75 -9.19 0.16
CA PRO A 37 6.38 -10.09 -0.80
C PRO A 37 7.63 -10.81 -0.25
N GLN A 38 8.44 -10.13 0.54
CA GLN A 38 9.65 -10.75 1.11
C GLN A 38 9.33 -11.81 2.18
N LEU A 39 8.32 -11.56 3.02
CA LEU A 39 7.85 -12.55 3.99
C LEU A 39 7.33 -13.81 3.30
N GLU A 40 6.59 -13.68 2.19
CA GLU A 40 6.13 -14.83 1.39
C GLU A 40 7.29 -15.60 0.72
N ARG A 41 8.43 -14.96 0.50
CA ARG A 41 9.66 -15.58 -0.02
C ARG A 41 10.55 -16.21 1.06
N GLY A 42 10.11 -16.20 2.31
CA GLY A 42 10.80 -16.88 3.41
C GLY A 42 11.58 -15.96 4.35
N TYR A 43 11.56 -14.66 4.16
CA TYR A 43 12.02 -13.75 5.20
C TYR A 43 11.13 -13.89 6.44
N THR A 44 11.73 -13.69 7.59
CA THR A 44 11.03 -13.68 8.88
C THR A 44 11.29 -12.35 9.59
N PRO A 45 10.50 -11.99 10.59
CA PRO A 45 10.76 -10.80 11.40
C PRO A 45 12.17 -10.74 12.00
N ASP A 46 12.78 -11.91 12.23
CA ASP A 46 14.12 -12.04 12.82
C ASP A 46 15.24 -12.17 11.79
N SER A 47 14.91 -12.21 10.50
CA SER A 47 15.92 -12.20 9.41
C SER A 47 16.82 -10.99 9.54
N ILE A 48 18.14 -11.21 9.43
CA ILE A 48 19.13 -10.13 9.50
C ILE A 48 19.25 -9.45 8.16
N VAL A 49 19.11 -8.14 8.16
CA VAL A 49 19.23 -7.24 7.00
C VAL A 49 20.30 -6.18 7.27
N ASP A 50 20.87 -5.61 6.20
CA ASP A 50 22.02 -4.73 6.31
C ASP A 50 21.66 -3.27 5.98
N ASP A 51 21.56 -2.43 7.01
CA ASP A 51 21.29 -0.99 6.95
C ASP A 51 22.60 -0.21 6.86
N THR A 52 23.38 -0.43 5.79
CA THR A 52 24.60 0.34 5.48
C THR A 52 24.41 1.21 4.25
N TYR A 53 25.04 2.39 4.29
CA TYR A 53 25.09 3.28 3.13
C TYR A 53 25.69 2.58 1.90
N PHE A 54 25.15 2.91 0.74
CA PHE A 54 25.75 2.54 -0.55
C PHE A 54 25.54 3.68 -1.57
N ASN A 55 26.47 3.80 -2.49
CA ASN A 55 26.42 4.85 -3.50
C ASN A 55 25.21 4.69 -4.42
N GLY A 56 24.47 5.77 -4.65
CA GLY A 56 23.22 5.75 -5.44
C GLY A 56 21.99 5.24 -4.69
N GLY A 57 22.12 4.86 -3.42
CA GLY A 57 20.99 4.49 -2.56
C GLY A 57 20.37 5.67 -1.84
N PRO A 58 19.19 5.44 -1.22
CA PRO A 58 18.53 6.47 -0.44
C PRO A 58 19.21 6.70 0.91
N HIS A 59 19.00 7.87 1.49
CA HIS A 59 19.31 8.10 2.89
C HIS A 59 18.14 7.64 3.78
N ASN A 60 18.46 7.14 4.98
CA ASN A 60 17.44 6.95 6.01
C ASN A 60 16.93 8.32 6.50
N ALA A 61 15.66 8.39 6.87
CA ALA A 61 15.02 9.63 7.29
C ALA A 61 15.64 10.23 8.57
N ASP A 62 16.19 9.38 9.44
CA ASP A 62 16.90 9.76 10.66
C ASP A 62 18.38 10.07 10.42
N GLY A 63 18.87 9.97 9.18
CA GLY A 63 20.27 10.19 8.80
C GLY A 63 21.25 9.13 9.33
N SER A 64 20.77 8.08 10.02
CA SER A 64 21.61 7.06 10.66
C SER A 64 21.58 5.74 9.90
N TYR A 65 22.65 4.95 10.07
CA TYR A 65 22.78 3.61 9.54
C TYR A 65 23.11 2.66 10.69
N ALA A 66 22.29 1.62 10.86
CA ALA A 66 22.36 0.73 12.02
C ALA A 66 23.15 -0.58 11.76
N GLY A 67 23.68 -0.77 10.53
CA GLY A 67 24.40 -1.97 10.15
C GLY A 67 23.47 -3.20 10.11
N LYS A 68 23.93 -4.33 10.64
CA LYS A 68 23.14 -5.56 10.69
C LYS A 68 22.06 -5.48 11.76
N ILE A 69 20.79 -5.51 11.34
CA ILE A 69 19.60 -5.41 12.21
C ILE A 69 18.58 -6.46 11.80
N SER A 70 17.60 -6.74 12.67
CA SER A 70 16.48 -7.60 12.31
C SER A 70 15.52 -6.86 11.35
N LEU A 71 14.83 -7.63 10.51
CA LEU A 71 13.80 -7.09 9.61
C LEU A 71 12.71 -6.38 10.42
N ARG A 72 12.31 -6.91 11.57
CA ARG A 72 11.36 -6.29 12.50
C ARG A 72 11.79 -4.86 12.86
N TYR A 73 13.04 -4.69 13.27
CA TYR A 73 13.58 -3.37 13.63
C TYR A 73 13.64 -2.43 12.42
N ALA A 74 13.99 -2.95 11.24
CA ALA A 74 14.01 -2.18 10.00
C ALA A 74 12.60 -1.65 9.63
N VAL A 75 11.56 -2.48 9.82
CA VAL A 75 10.15 -2.09 9.61
C VAL A 75 9.72 -1.05 10.65
N GLU A 76 9.99 -1.31 11.94
CA GLU A 76 9.66 -0.40 13.05
C GLU A 76 10.27 1.00 12.86
N LYS A 77 11.53 1.07 12.47
CA LYS A 77 12.25 2.33 12.21
C LYS A 77 12.06 2.86 10.80
N SER A 78 11.29 2.16 9.98
CA SER A 78 11.02 2.55 8.60
C SER A 78 12.28 2.84 7.78
N LYS A 79 13.32 2.00 7.90
CA LYS A 79 14.61 2.18 7.24
C LYS A 79 14.48 2.17 5.72
N ASN A 80 14.90 3.26 5.08
CA ASN A 80 14.78 3.43 3.63
C ASN A 80 15.76 2.53 2.87
N VAL A 81 17.00 2.44 3.36
CA VAL A 81 18.04 1.61 2.76
C VAL A 81 17.59 0.14 2.66
N ILE A 82 17.00 -0.38 3.74
CA ILE A 82 16.51 -1.76 3.77
C ILE A 82 15.38 -1.96 2.77
N ALA A 83 14.37 -1.08 2.78
CA ALA A 83 13.25 -1.18 1.84
C ALA A 83 13.73 -1.16 0.38
N TRP A 84 14.68 -0.31 0.06
CA TRP A 84 15.27 -0.21 -1.27
C TRP A 84 16.02 -1.48 -1.68
N LYS A 85 16.93 -1.98 -0.84
CA LYS A 85 17.71 -3.20 -1.11
C LYS A 85 16.79 -4.41 -1.29
N LEU A 86 15.83 -4.60 -0.40
CA LEU A 86 14.86 -5.70 -0.47
C LEU A 86 13.96 -5.62 -1.70
N PHE A 87 13.58 -4.42 -2.13
CA PHE A 87 12.80 -4.23 -3.34
C PHE A 87 13.60 -4.54 -4.61
N GLN A 88 14.89 -4.17 -4.64
CA GLN A 88 15.78 -4.55 -5.74
C GLN A 88 16.00 -6.07 -5.79
N GLU A 89 16.12 -6.74 -4.64
CA GLU A 89 16.22 -8.19 -4.55
C GLU A 89 14.94 -8.90 -5.07
N LEU A 90 13.76 -8.34 -4.76
CA LEU A 90 12.47 -8.82 -5.28
C LEU A 90 12.34 -8.66 -6.78
N THR A 91 12.93 -7.66 -7.34
CA THR A 91 12.65 -6.92 -8.56
C THR A 91 11.38 -6.05 -8.46
N PRO A 92 11.35 -4.88 -9.15
CA PRO A 92 10.17 -4.02 -9.16
C PRO A 92 8.90 -4.72 -9.66
N GLU A 93 9.02 -5.63 -10.63
CA GLU A 93 7.90 -6.38 -11.20
C GLU A 93 7.19 -7.23 -10.14
N VAL A 94 7.95 -7.91 -9.32
CA VAL A 94 7.39 -8.72 -8.24
C VAL A 94 6.80 -7.83 -7.16
N GLY A 95 7.54 -6.84 -6.69
CA GLY A 95 7.06 -5.93 -5.64
C GLY A 95 5.77 -5.21 -6.01
N LEU A 96 5.68 -4.66 -7.24
CA LEU A 96 4.50 -3.95 -7.72
C LEU A 96 3.35 -4.86 -8.14
N SER A 97 3.60 -6.16 -8.36
CA SER A 97 2.51 -7.10 -8.65
C SER A 97 1.49 -7.21 -7.52
N TYR A 98 1.92 -7.01 -6.27
CA TYR A 98 1.05 -7.07 -5.08
C TYR A 98 0.01 -5.94 -5.05
N PRO A 99 0.40 -4.66 -5.07
CA PRO A 99 -0.58 -3.57 -5.14
C PRO A 99 -1.44 -3.66 -6.42
N ILE A 100 -0.89 -4.07 -7.58
CA ILE A 100 -1.68 -4.26 -8.81
C ILE A 100 -2.78 -5.32 -8.59
N LYS A 101 -2.46 -6.47 -7.99
CA LYS A 101 -3.46 -7.50 -7.63
C LYS A 101 -4.50 -6.98 -6.64
N MET A 102 -4.14 -6.04 -5.77
CA MET A 102 -5.03 -5.36 -4.83
C MET A 102 -5.80 -4.19 -5.47
N GLY A 103 -5.73 -4.01 -6.80
CA GLY A 103 -6.54 -3.04 -7.54
C GLY A 103 -6.01 -1.60 -7.53
N PHE A 104 -4.73 -1.39 -7.27
CA PHE A 104 -4.10 -0.06 -7.43
C PHE A 104 -4.12 0.33 -8.91
N ALA A 105 -4.87 1.38 -9.23
CA ALA A 105 -5.29 1.66 -10.60
C ALA A 105 -4.26 2.44 -11.43
N LYS A 106 -3.30 3.12 -10.79
CA LYS A 106 -2.41 4.07 -11.48
C LYS A 106 -0.93 3.77 -11.30
N ILE A 107 -0.57 2.50 -11.11
CA ILE A 107 0.82 2.05 -11.27
C ILE A 107 1.11 1.98 -12.76
N VAL A 108 2.17 2.65 -13.19
CA VAL A 108 2.57 2.80 -14.60
C VAL A 108 4.01 2.35 -14.81
N ASP A 109 4.44 2.20 -16.06
CA ASP A 109 5.77 1.66 -16.40
C ASP A 109 6.94 2.44 -15.75
N SER A 110 6.79 3.75 -15.59
CA SER A 110 7.79 4.59 -14.90
C SER A 110 7.91 4.33 -13.40
N ASP A 111 7.00 3.56 -12.81
CA ASP A 111 7.06 3.17 -11.39
C ASP A 111 7.90 1.92 -11.15
N TYR A 112 8.27 1.17 -12.21
CA TYR A 112 9.13 -0.01 -12.11
C TYR A 112 10.59 0.39 -11.83
N TYR A 113 10.78 1.14 -10.78
CA TYR A 113 12.05 1.72 -10.36
C TYR A 113 12.22 1.61 -8.82
N PRO A 114 13.44 1.50 -8.30
CA PRO A 114 13.66 1.31 -6.85
C PRO A 114 13.00 2.37 -5.95
N ALA A 115 12.79 3.60 -6.42
CA ALA A 115 12.10 4.64 -5.66
C ALA A 115 10.64 4.28 -5.29
N ALA A 116 9.99 3.38 -6.05
CA ALA A 116 8.67 2.87 -5.72
C ALA A 116 8.65 2.16 -4.36
N SER A 117 9.75 1.53 -3.93
CA SER A 117 9.88 0.92 -2.60
C SER A 117 9.60 1.89 -1.46
N LEU A 118 9.84 3.18 -1.68
CA LEU A 118 9.64 4.26 -0.71
C LEU A 118 8.32 5.01 -0.93
N GLY A 119 7.48 4.53 -1.84
CA GLY A 119 6.23 5.18 -2.22
C GLY A 119 6.40 6.36 -3.16
N GLY A 120 7.55 6.47 -3.84
CA GLY A 120 7.79 7.44 -4.91
C GLY A 120 7.16 6.96 -6.21
N LEU A 121 5.84 7.14 -6.36
CA LEU A 121 5.08 6.70 -7.53
C LEU A 121 4.73 7.90 -8.42
N THR A 122 4.67 7.71 -9.72
CA THR A 122 4.39 8.75 -10.71
C THR A 122 3.05 9.45 -10.46
N ASN A 123 1.99 8.68 -10.30
CA ASN A 123 0.64 9.21 -10.07
C ASN A 123 0.25 9.20 -8.58
N GLY A 124 0.92 8.43 -7.75
CA GLY A 124 0.50 8.16 -6.40
C GLY A 124 -0.69 7.18 -6.32
N VAL A 125 -1.31 7.12 -5.14
CA VAL A 125 -2.39 6.18 -4.82
C VAL A 125 -3.52 6.89 -4.09
N THR A 126 -4.70 6.27 -4.04
CA THR A 126 -5.83 6.76 -3.26
C THR A 126 -5.80 6.23 -1.83
N THR A 127 -6.50 6.91 -0.92
CA THR A 127 -6.62 6.43 0.47
C THR A 127 -7.43 5.13 0.58
N VAL A 128 -8.34 4.87 -0.35
CA VAL A 128 -9.10 3.61 -0.40
C VAL A 128 -8.19 2.45 -0.78
N GLU A 129 -7.34 2.60 -1.82
CA GLU A 129 -6.37 1.58 -2.22
C GLU A 129 -5.45 1.20 -1.06
N MET A 130 -4.85 2.20 -0.40
CA MET A 130 -3.99 1.95 0.77
C MET A 130 -4.73 1.28 1.93
N ALA A 131 -5.92 1.77 2.29
CA ALA A 131 -6.71 1.19 3.38
C ALA A 131 -7.09 -0.28 3.08
N SER A 132 -7.42 -0.58 1.82
CA SER A 132 -7.77 -1.94 1.38
C SER A 132 -6.57 -2.89 1.40
N ALA A 133 -5.39 -2.40 1.03
CA ALA A 133 -4.16 -3.19 1.09
C ALA A 133 -3.78 -3.53 2.55
N PHE A 134 -3.86 -2.55 3.46
CA PHE A 134 -3.62 -2.81 4.89
C PHE A 134 -4.69 -3.73 5.49
N ALA A 135 -5.95 -3.63 5.05
CA ALA A 135 -7.00 -4.55 5.46
C ALA A 135 -6.75 -5.99 4.96
N ALA A 136 -6.12 -6.16 3.80
CA ALA A 136 -5.71 -7.49 3.31
C ALA A 136 -4.58 -8.08 4.18
N ILE A 137 -3.59 -7.28 4.57
CA ILE A 137 -2.51 -7.73 5.46
C ILE A 137 -3.09 -8.17 6.82
N GLU A 138 -4.05 -7.43 7.38
CA GLU A 138 -4.72 -7.77 8.65
C GLU A 138 -5.62 -9.01 8.51
N ASN A 139 -6.18 -9.25 7.32
CA ASN A 139 -7.08 -10.35 7.01
C ASN A 139 -6.32 -11.58 6.44
N ASP A 140 -5.20 -11.93 7.04
CA ASP A 140 -4.38 -13.10 6.68
C ASP A 140 -3.97 -13.14 5.18
N GLY A 141 -3.75 -11.98 4.58
CA GLY A 141 -3.37 -11.85 3.17
C GLY A 141 -4.54 -11.91 2.18
N VAL A 142 -5.77 -12.12 2.63
CA VAL A 142 -6.94 -12.18 1.76
C VAL A 142 -7.44 -10.78 1.44
N PHE A 143 -7.22 -10.34 0.21
CA PHE A 143 -7.72 -9.05 -0.27
C PHE A 143 -9.24 -9.12 -0.55
N ARG A 144 -9.96 -8.12 -0.06
CA ARG A 144 -11.39 -7.92 -0.33
C ARG A 144 -11.60 -6.57 -1.01
N GLU A 145 -12.28 -6.61 -2.16
CA GLU A 145 -12.60 -5.38 -2.90
C GLU A 145 -13.42 -4.41 -2.01
N PRO A 146 -12.98 -3.14 -1.87
CA PRO A 146 -13.67 -2.18 -1.01
C PRO A 146 -15.04 -1.83 -1.57
N THR A 147 -16.05 -1.77 -0.70
CA THR A 147 -17.40 -1.32 -1.05
C THR A 147 -18.00 -0.50 0.06
N CYS A 148 -18.74 0.55 -0.30
CA CYS A 148 -19.57 1.33 0.63
C CYS A 148 -21.03 0.87 0.68
N ILE A 149 -21.43 -0.05 -0.23
CA ILE A 149 -22.78 -0.56 -0.32
C ILE A 149 -22.78 -2.03 0.10
N SER A 150 -23.36 -2.35 1.25
CA SER A 150 -23.46 -3.73 1.73
C SER A 150 -24.68 -4.46 1.18
N LYS A 151 -25.81 -3.75 1.04
CA LYS A 151 -27.08 -4.31 0.58
C LYS A 151 -27.99 -3.21 0.01
N ILE A 152 -28.71 -3.52 -1.06
CA ILE A 152 -29.80 -2.69 -1.61
C ILE A 152 -31.06 -3.57 -1.62
N THR A 153 -32.18 -3.02 -1.13
CA THR A 153 -33.51 -3.63 -1.22
C THR A 153 -34.47 -2.68 -1.93
N ASP A 154 -35.50 -3.23 -2.58
CA ASP A 154 -36.65 -2.47 -3.06
C ASP A 154 -37.60 -2.08 -1.93
N SER A 155 -38.71 -1.42 -2.28
CA SER A 155 -39.76 -0.98 -1.34
C SER A 155 -40.49 -2.13 -0.66
N GLU A 156 -40.45 -3.33 -1.25
CA GLU A 156 -41.09 -4.56 -0.74
C GLU A 156 -40.12 -5.40 0.13
N GLY A 157 -38.90 -4.92 0.33
CA GLY A 157 -37.86 -5.59 1.12
C GLY A 157 -37.07 -6.67 0.35
N LYS A 158 -37.34 -6.90 -0.93
CA LYS A 158 -36.64 -7.84 -1.77
C LYS A 158 -35.18 -7.34 -2.04
N THR A 159 -34.23 -8.22 -1.88
CA THR A 159 -32.82 -7.88 -2.09
C THR A 159 -32.50 -7.75 -3.57
N ILE A 160 -32.04 -6.57 -4.00
CA ILE A 160 -31.54 -6.27 -5.35
C ILE A 160 -30.04 -6.52 -5.41
N VAL A 161 -29.28 -6.03 -4.42
CA VAL A 161 -27.82 -6.20 -4.33
C VAL A 161 -27.45 -6.69 -2.93
N ASN A 162 -26.52 -7.65 -2.86
CA ASN A 162 -25.98 -8.14 -1.61
C ASN A 162 -24.47 -8.38 -1.72
N ASN A 163 -23.69 -7.33 -1.46
CA ASN A 163 -22.22 -7.39 -1.54
C ASN A 163 -21.59 -8.16 -0.35
N LYS A 164 -22.33 -8.45 0.71
CA LYS A 164 -21.83 -9.31 1.80
C LYS A 164 -21.64 -10.76 1.36
N LYS A 165 -22.48 -11.24 0.42
CA LYS A 165 -22.39 -12.60 -0.12
C LYS A 165 -21.52 -12.70 -1.38
N ASN A 166 -21.35 -11.60 -2.13
CA ASN A 166 -20.68 -11.56 -3.43
C ASN A 166 -19.33 -10.85 -3.36
N ARG A 167 -18.67 -10.81 -2.21
CA ARG A 167 -17.32 -10.22 -2.11
C ARG A 167 -16.36 -11.03 -2.96
N LYS A 168 -15.74 -10.36 -3.92
CA LYS A 168 -14.59 -10.90 -4.64
C LYS A 168 -13.42 -10.92 -3.68
N GLU A 169 -12.90 -12.09 -3.38
CA GLU A 169 -11.66 -12.32 -2.64
C GLU A 169 -10.54 -12.64 -3.65
N LYS A 170 -9.36 -12.10 -3.42
CA LYS A 170 -8.16 -12.34 -4.24
C LYS A 170 -6.98 -12.65 -3.34
#